data_2a7f7856cce708c5583f52821b66e249
#
_entry.id   2a7f7856cce708c5583f52821b66e249
#
_cell.length_a   1.000
_cell.length_b   1.000
_cell.length_c   1.000
_cell.angle_alpha   90.00
_cell.angle_beta   90.00
_cell.angle_gamma   90.00
#
_symmetry.space_group_name_H-M   'P 1'
#
loop_
_entity.id
_entity.type
_entity.pdbx_description
1 polymer ?
#
loop_
_entity_poly.entity_id
_entity_poly.type
_entity_poly.pdbx_seq_one_letter_code
_entity_poly.pdbx_strand_id
1 'polypeptide(L)'
;MLRTLKRPRFAALALILAGSVSLSACMTATPYQPAMGNGSARAGYSDQQIESNRFRISFAGNSLTARETVERYLLYRAAELTLQQGFDNFVLVDRDTEKKTDVYRTASAWDSGPYGYWSPYWRFNRGPRFGGWRSWDPFYDDPFWRDRDWDYRTVTQYEAIAEVVMSKGPKPDNVRAFDAHEVVARLGPSIQMPTPR
;
A
#
# COMPACT_ATOMS: atom_id res chain seq x y z
N MET A 1 -75.30 -21.06 8.31
CA MET A 1 -74.07 -21.38 9.11
C MET A 1 -72.83 -20.96 8.33
N LEU A 2 -72.32 -19.78 8.57
CA LEU A 2 -71.04 -19.29 7.94
C LEU A 2 -69.88 -19.57 8.91
N ARG A 3 -68.95 -20.37 8.49
CA ARG A 3 -67.67 -20.55 9.18
C ARG A 3 -66.68 -19.50 8.68
N THR A 4 -66.31 -18.57 9.56
CA THR A 4 -65.29 -17.61 9.38
C THR A 4 -63.92 -18.27 9.52
N LEU A 5 -63.08 -18.26 8.44
CA LEU A 5 -61.69 -18.66 8.49
C LEU A 5 -60.86 -17.55 9.14
N LYS A 6 -60.25 -17.81 10.30
CA LYS A 6 -59.23 -16.99 10.92
C LYS A 6 -57.92 -17.14 10.13
N ARG A 7 -57.46 -16.06 9.51
CA ARG A 7 -56.15 -15.98 8.87
C ARG A 7 -55.05 -15.88 9.93
N PRO A 8 -53.98 -16.64 9.85
CA PRO A 8 -52.87 -16.57 10.81
C PRO A 8 -52.03 -15.30 10.52
N ARG A 9 -52.05 -14.36 11.46
CA ARG A 9 -51.24 -13.12 11.45
C ARG A 9 -49.76 -13.33 11.84
N PHE A 10 -49.31 -14.58 11.99
CA PHE A 10 -47.97 -14.92 12.47
C PHE A 10 -46.96 -15.21 11.36
N ALA A 11 -47.36 -15.30 10.08
CA ALA A 11 -46.46 -15.61 9.00
C ALA A 11 -45.66 -14.38 8.51
N ALA A 12 -46.08 -13.16 8.81
CA ALA A 12 -45.42 -11.93 8.35
C ALA A 12 -44.21 -11.48 9.21
N LEU A 13 -44.18 -11.92 10.49
CA LEU A 13 -43.05 -11.53 11.38
C LEU A 13 -41.79 -12.39 11.19
N ALA A 14 -41.91 -13.60 10.65
CA ALA A 14 -40.76 -14.51 10.46
C ALA A 14 -39.90 -14.13 9.27
N LEU A 15 -40.40 -13.40 8.27
CA LEU A 15 -39.64 -13.00 7.08
C LEU A 15 -38.75 -11.77 7.32
N ILE A 16 -38.99 -10.95 8.34
CA ILE A 16 -38.25 -9.73 8.63
C ILE A 16 -36.95 -10.04 9.42
N LEU A 17 -36.92 -11.14 10.18
CA LEU A 17 -35.73 -11.53 10.94
C LEU A 17 -34.66 -12.24 10.10
N ALA A 18 -35.00 -12.77 8.93
CA ALA A 18 -34.01 -13.47 8.05
C ALA A 18 -33.19 -12.53 7.15
N GLY A 19 -33.57 -11.25 7.03
CA GLY A 19 -32.95 -10.26 6.18
C GLY A 19 -31.78 -9.46 6.79
N SER A 20 -31.53 -9.57 8.09
CA SER A 20 -30.65 -8.67 8.83
C SER A 20 -29.22 -9.20 9.09
N VAL A 21 -28.85 -10.37 8.56
CA VAL A 21 -27.55 -11.00 8.89
C VAL A 21 -26.45 -10.74 7.84
N SER A 22 -26.71 -10.01 6.78
CA SER A 22 -25.78 -9.99 5.62
C SER A 22 -24.99 -8.69 5.42
N LEU A 23 -24.91 -7.77 6.37
CA LEU A 23 -24.24 -6.46 6.17
C LEU A 23 -23.10 -6.18 7.13
N SER A 24 -22.50 -7.19 7.72
CA SER A 24 -21.18 -7.04 8.35
C SER A 24 -20.07 -7.28 7.31
N ALA A 25 -20.01 -6.46 6.27
CA ALA A 25 -18.77 -6.28 5.51
C ALA A 25 -17.80 -5.60 6.47
N CYS A 26 -17.10 -6.37 7.30
CA CYS A 26 -16.00 -5.89 8.11
C CYS A 26 -15.00 -5.28 7.13
N MET A 27 -14.90 -3.95 7.09
CA MET A 27 -13.83 -3.28 6.36
C MET A 27 -12.51 -3.76 6.98
N THR A 28 -11.69 -4.43 6.17
CA THR A 28 -10.35 -4.88 6.56
C THR A 28 -9.30 -4.02 5.90
N ALA A 29 -8.10 -3.97 6.46
CA ALA A 29 -6.95 -3.39 5.78
C ALA A 29 -6.76 -4.05 4.40
N THR A 30 -6.26 -3.28 3.43
CA THR A 30 -6.03 -3.79 2.07
C THR A 30 -5.07 -4.97 2.11
N PRO A 31 -5.47 -6.17 1.66
CA PRO A 31 -4.57 -7.30 1.52
C PRO A 31 -3.59 -7.07 0.35
N TYR A 32 -2.57 -7.92 0.25
CA TYR A 32 -1.65 -7.90 -0.87
C TYR A 32 -2.30 -8.48 -2.12
N GLN A 33 -2.77 -7.60 -2.99
CA GLN A 33 -3.52 -7.95 -4.20
C GLN A 33 -3.28 -6.92 -5.31
N PRO A 34 -3.54 -7.26 -6.58
CA PRO A 34 -3.59 -6.28 -7.66
C PRO A 34 -4.56 -5.14 -7.34
N ALA A 35 -4.24 -3.94 -7.79
CA ALA A 35 -5.05 -2.75 -7.51
C ALA A 35 -6.45 -2.90 -8.09
N MET A 36 -7.46 -2.77 -7.25
CA MET A 36 -8.87 -2.79 -7.60
C MET A 36 -9.52 -1.46 -7.25
N GLY A 37 -10.62 -1.14 -7.93
CA GLY A 37 -11.35 0.11 -7.74
C GLY A 37 -10.86 1.26 -8.62
N ASN A 38 -11.53 2.40 -8.54
CA ASN A 38 -11.24 3.61 -9.33
C ASN A 38 -11.03 4.82 -8.42
N GLY A 39 -10.22 5.76 -8.89
CA GLY A 39 -9.97 7.01 -8.17
C GLY A 39 -9.44 6.78 -6.75
N SER A 40 -10.06 7.42 -5.76
CA SER A 40 -9.68 7.30 -4.34
C SER A 40 -10.02 5.95 -3.70
N ALA A 41 -10.86 5.13 -4.34
CA ALA A 41 -11.18 3.79 -3.87
C ALA A 41 -10.20 2.71 -4.38
N ARG A 42 -9.21 3.09 -5.19
CA ARG A 42 -8.21 2.16 -5.70
C ARG A 42 -7.29 1.70 -4.58
N ALA A 43 -7.22 0.38 -4.36
CA ALA A 43 -6.38 -0.23 -3.33
C ALA A 43 -5.71 -1.51 -3.85
N GLY A 44 -4.45 -1.72 -3.46
CA GLY A 44 -3.60 -2.82 -3.94
C GLY A 44 -2.36 -2.33 -4.67
N TYR A 45 -1.59 -3.27 -5.28
CA TYR A 45 -0.39 -2.96 -6.04
C TYR A 45 -0.67 -2.71 -7.53
N SER A 46 0.16 -1.89 -8.15
CA SER A 46 0.22 -1.76 -9.61
C SER A 46 1.66 -1.60 -10.09
N ASP A 47 1.92 -2.12 -11.28
CA ASP A 47 3.22 -2.11 -11.92
C ASP A 47 3.11 -1.45 -13.27
N GLN A 48 4.11 -0.65 -13.62
CA GLN A 48 4.26 -0.04 -14.93
C GLN A 48 5.70 -0.28 -15.42
N GLN A 49 5.84 -1.01 -16.49
CA GLN A 49 7.14 -1.16 -17.14
C GLN A 49 7.52 0.16 -17.85
N ILE A 50 8.72 0.65 -17.59
CA ILE A 50 9.30 1.86 -18.21
C ILE A 50 10.31 1.44 -19.28
N GLU A 51 11.18 0.50 -18.93
CA GLU A 51 12.21 -0.09 -19.80
C GLU A 51 12.24 -1.61 -19.57
N SER A 52 13.03 -2.34 -20.33
CA SER A 52 13.09 -3.80 -20.24
C SER A 52 13.39 -4.34 -18.82
N ASN A 53 14.15 -3.58 -18.03
CA ASN A 53 14.52 -3.92 -16.66
C ASN A 53 14.18 -2.79 -15.64
N ARG A 54 13.38 -1.80 -16.04
CA ARG A 54 13.01 -0.65 -15.20
C ARG A 54 11.50 -0.58 -15.04
N PHE A 55 11.06 -0.56 -13.81
CA PHE A 55 9.65 -0.58 -13.45
C PHE A 55 9.32 0.50 -12.44
N ARG A 56 8.15 1.10 -12.60
CA ARG A 56 7.49 1.86 -11.54
C ARG A 56 6.44 0.99 -10.90
N ILE A 57 6.53 0.85 -9.59
CA ILE A 57 5.59 0.07 -8.80
C ILE A 57 4.89 0.99 -7.80
N SER A 58 3.65 0.66 -7.45
CA SER A 58 2.94 1.36 -6.38
C SER A 58 2.12 0.38 -5.54
N PHE A 59 1.86 0.77 -4.29
CA PHE A 59 0.88 0.12 -3.43
C PHE A 59 0.03 1.19 -2.75
N ALA A 60 -1.29 1.09 -2.92
CA ALA A 60 -2.27 1.95 -2.26
C ALA A 60 -3.05 1.16 -1.21
N GLY A 61 -3.08 1.66 0.02
CA GLY A 61 -3.91 1.14 1.10
C GLY A 61 -5.29 1.80 1.15
N ASN A 62 -6.24 1.17 1.83
CA ASN A 62 -7.49 1.82 2.25
C ASN A 62 -7.29 2.55 3.59
N SER A 63 -8.37 3.14 4.12
CA SER A 63 -8.34 3.91 5.37
C SER A 63 -7.96 3.10 6.63
N LEU A 64 -7.92 1.77 6.54
CA LEU A 64 -7.53 0.87 7.62
C LEU A 64 -6.12 0.31 7.45
N THR A 65 -5.45 0.64 6.34
CA THR A 65 -4.11 0.13 6.04
C THR A 65 -3.06 1.07 6.62
N ALA A 66 -2.29 0.57 7.58
CA ALA A 66 -1.20 1.33 8.19
C ALA A 66 -0.10 1.66 7.14
N ARG A 67 0.59 2.79 7.33
CA ARG A 67 1.69 3.24 6.47
C ARG A 67 2.78 2.17 6.34
N GLU A 68 3.18 1.56 7.44
CA GLU A 68 4.21 0.52 7.50
C GLU A 68 3.81 -0.73 6.69
N THR A 69 2.51 -1.03 6.63
CA THR A 69 1.98 -2.12 5.81
C THR A 69 2.08 -1.78 4.33
N VAL A 70 1.76 -0.53 3.95
CA VAL A 70 1.90 -0.04 2.57
C VAL A 70 3.35 -0.13 2.10
N GLU A 71 4.29 0.33 2.94
CA GLU A 71 5.73 0.29 2.66
C GLU A 71 6.25 -1.14 2.49
N ARG A 72 5.89 -2.03 3.43
CA ARG A 72 6.27 -3.45 3.40
C ARG A 72 5.74 -4.15 2.14
N TYR A 73 4.49 -3.90 1.78
CA TYR A 73 3.89 -4.53 0.61
C TYR A 73 4.47 -4.00 -0.70
N LEU A 74 4.84 -2.73 -0.75
CA LEU A 74 5.55 -2.17 -1.90
C LEU A 74 6.94 -2.79 -2.07
N LEU A 75 7.73 -2.91 -1.00
CA LEU A 75 9.05 -3.55 -1.04
C LEU A 75 8.94 -5.03 -1.44
N TYR A 76 7.96 -5.74 -0.88
CA TYR A 76 7.69 -7.13 -1.27
C TYR A 76 7.32 -7.23 -2.75
N ARG A 77 6.49 -6.30 -3.27
CA ARG A 77 6.13 -6.28 -4.70
C ARG A 77 7.33 -6.04 -5.60
N ALA A 78 8.24 -5.14 -5.22
CA ALA A 78 9.48 -4.92 -5.95
C ALA A 78 10.28 -6.21 -6.11
N ALA A 79 10.45 -6.95 -5.02
CA ALA A 79 11.19 -8.21 -5.03
C ALA A 79 10.48 -9.31 -5.82
N GLU A 80 9.17 -9.50 -5.59
CA GLU A 80 8.36 -10.48 -6.31
C GLU A 80 8.37 -10.21 -7.83
N LEU A 81 8.17 -8.96 -8.25
CA LEU A 81 8.20 -8.57 -9.66
C LEU A 81 9.60 -8.79 -10.27
N THR A 82 10.67 -8.50 -9.51
CA THR A 82 12.05 -8.74 -9.93
C THR A 82 12.25 -10.21 -10.30
N LEU A 83 11.82 -11.12 -9.44
CA LEU A 83 11.91 -12.57 -9.68
C LEU A 83 11.00 -13.01 -10.84
N GLN A 84 9.79 -12.47 -10.95
CA GLN A 84 8.86 -12.76 -12.04
C GLN A 84 9.42 -12.35 -13.40
N GLN A 85 10.21 -11.27 -13.45
CA GLN A 85 10.89 -10.81 -14.68
C GLN A 85 12.20 -11.56 -14.95
N GLY A 86 12.58 -12.52 -14.10
CA GLY A 86 13.78 -13.34 -14.25
C GLY A 86 15.08 -12.61 -13.89
N PHE A 87 15.01 -11.61 -13.01
CA PHE A 87 16.15 -10.92 -12.40
C PHE A 87 16.35 -11.39 -10.96
N ASP A 88 17.53 -11.12 -10.40
CA ASP A 88 17.91 -11.56 -9.05
C ASP A 88 17.89 -10.42 -8.04
N ASN A 89 18.17 -9.20 -8.51
CA ASN A 89 18.36 -8.02 -7.68
C ASN A 89 17.63 -6.81 -8.27
N PHE A 90 17.31 -5.85 -7.41
CA PHE A 90 16.83 -4.54 -7.85
C PHE A 90 17.49 -3.41 -7.06
N VAL A 91 17.60 -2.26 -7.69
CA VAL A 91 18.11 -1.02 -7.10
C VAL A 91 16.99 0.01 -7.13
N LEU A 92 16.75 0.67 -6.01
CA LEU A 92 15.84 1.79 -5.94
C LEU A 92 16.43 2.98 -6.68
N VAL A 93 15.71 3.50 -7.68
CA VAL A 93 16.13 4.69 -8.43
C VAL A 93 15.72 5.93 -7.65
N ASP A 94 16.70 6.79 -7.38
CA ASP A 94 16.41 8.13 -6.90
C ASP A 94 15.71 8.91 -8.01
N ARG A 95 14.61 9.54 -7.72
CA ARG A 95 14.09 10.60 -8.57
C ARG A 95 14.95 11.84 -8.35
N ASP A 96 16.09 11.89 -9.03
CA ASP A 96 16.89 13.09 -9.11
C ASP A 96 16.19 14.08 -10.07
N THR A 97 15.23 14.81 -9.53
CA THR A 97 14.83 16.07 -10.13
C THR A 97 15.78 17.11 -9.62
N GLU A 98 16.90 17.28 -10.36
CA GLU A 98 17.74 18.47 -10.40
C GLU A 98 17.95 19.22 -9.08
N LYS A 99 18.65 18.61 -8.13
CA LYS A 99 19.58 19.35 -7.27
C LYS A 99 20.75 18.45 -6.93
N LYS A 100 21.82 18.53 -7.72
CA LYS A 100 23.17 18.20 -7.27
C LYS A 100 23.47 19.10 -6.08
N THR A 101 23.18 18.63 -4.91
CA THR A 101 23.79 19.09 -3.70
C THR A 101 24.37 17.85 -3.06
N ASP A 102 25.69 17.69 -3.24
CA ASP A 102 26.51 16.73 -2.52
C ASP A 102 26.43 17.05 -1.01
N VAL A 103 25.35 16.62 -0.40
CA VAL A 103 25.30 16.48 1.04
C VAL A 103 25.36 14.99 1.31
N TYR A 104 26.56 14.48 1.51
CA TYR A 104 26.79 13.27 2.28
C TYR A 104 26.22 13.51 3.69
N ARG A 105 24.92 13.40 3.82
CA ARG A 105 24.33 13.24 5.14
C ARG A 105 24.67 11.84 5.61
N THR A 106 25.52 11.75 6.57
CA THR A 106 25.60 10.59 7.45
C THR A 106 24.17 10.29 7.89
N ALA A 107 23.58 9.23 7.35
CA ALA A 107 22.24 8.82 7.71
C ALA A 107 22.22 8.60 9.23
N SER A 108 21.62 9.51 9.96
CA SER A 108 21.31 9.27 11.37
C SER A 108 20.32 8.10 11.40
N ALA A 109 20.38 7.28 12.43
CA ALA A 109 19.52 6.10 12.60
C ALA A 109 18.00 6.41 12.58
N TRP A 110 17.64 7.68 12.52
CA TRP A 110 16.29 8.22 12.45
C TRP A 110 15.79 8.46 11.00
N ASP A 111 16.72 8.52 10.01
CA ASP A 111 16.39 8.75 8.61
C ASP A 111 16.17 7.45 7.81
N SER A 112 16.51 6.31 8.38
CA SER A 112 16.30 5.00 7.75
C SER A 112 14.97 4.45 8.22
N GLY A 113 14.01 4.28 7.31
CA GLY A 113 12.82 3.50 7.58
C GLY A 113 13.16 2.07 7.99
N PRO A 114 12.19 1.22 8.38
CA PRO A 114 12.40 -0.13 8.87
C PRO A 114 13.15 -1.06 7.89
N TYR A 115 13.33 -0.61 6.66
CA TYR A 115 13.99 -1.37 5.57
C TYR A 115 15.27 -0.67 5.06
N GLY A 116 15.97 0.09 5.89
CA GLY A 116 17.24 0.75 5.55
C GLY A 116 17.04 1.85 4.50
N TYR A 117 17.81 1.78 3.40
CA TYR A 117 17.74 2.78 2.31
C TYR A 117 16.54 2.62 1.38
N TRP A 118 15.54 1.82 1.75
CA TRP A 118 14.27 1.76 1.07
C TRP A 118 13.46 3.01 1.40
N SER A 119 13.31 3.89 0.42
CA SER A 119 12.60 5.15 0.59
C SER A 119 11.68 5.39 -0.60
N PRO A 120 10.46 4.88 -0.52
CA PRO A 120 9.46 5.10 -1.56
C PRO A 120 8.95 6.55 -1.53
N TYR A 121 8.45 6.99 -2.67
CA TYR A 121 7.70 8.23 -2.76
C TYR A 121 6.29 8.03 -2.21
N TRP A 122 5.83 8.98 -1.38
CA TRP A 122 4.57 8.86 -0.68
C TRP A 122 3.49 9.78 -1.23
N ARG A 123 2.27 9.28 -1.25
CA ARG A 123 1.04 10.06 -1.40
C ARG A 123 0.10 9.71 -0.26
N PHE A 124 -0.62 10.70 0.22
CA PHE A 124 -1.66 10.52 1.24
C PHE A 124 -2.92 11.28 0.87
N ASN A 125 -4.06 10.77 1.31
CA ASN A 125 -5.37 11.38 1.10
C ASN A 125 -5.94 11.84 2.45
N ARG A 126 -6.38 13.08 2.51
CA ARG A 126 -7.05 13.68 3.68
C ARG A 126 -8.57 13.81 3.49
N GLY A 127 -9.11 13.27 2.40
CA GLY A 127 -10.50 13.40 2.02
C GLY A 127 -10.82 14.66 1.20
N PRO A 128 -12.03 14.74 0.62
CA PRO A 128 -12.40 15.81 -0.32
C PRO A 128 -12.36 17.21 0.31
N ARG A 129 -12.62 17.30 1.59
CA ARG A 129 -12.67 18.58 2.35
C ARG A 129 -11.30 19.24 2.48
N PHE A 130 -10.19 18.47 2.34
CA PHE A 130 -8.83 18.93 2.52
C PHE A 130 -8.00 18.85 1.23
N GLY A 131 -8.62 18.79 0.06
CA GLY A 131 -7.95 18.84 -1.23
C GLY A 131 -7.49 17.48 -1.79
N GLY A 132 -7.96 16.35 -1.21
CA GLY A 132 -7.74 15.03 -1.77
C GLY A 132 -6.29 14.52 -1.62
N TRP A 133 -5.76 13.92 -2.69
CA TRP A 133 -4.42 13.34 -2.70
C TRP A 133 -3.32 14.40 -2.73
N ARG A 134 -2.34 14.27 -1.82
CA ARG A 134 -1.12 15.10 -1.76
C ARG A 134 0.12 14.22 -1.80
N SER A 135 1.18 14.77 -2.39
CA SER A 135 2.50 14.15 -2.42
C SER A 135 3.30 14.55 -1.20
N TRP A 136 4.15 13.66 -0.73
CA TRP A 136 5.04 13.86 0.39
C TRP A 136 6.36 13.16 0.13
N ASP A 137 7.45 13.88 0.39
CA ASP A 137 8.80 13.36 0.35
C ASP A 137 9.33 13.28 1.79
N PRO A 138 9.59 12.08 2.33
CA PRO A 138 10.05 11.92 3.71
C PRO A 138 11.43 12.52 3.97
N PHE A 139 12.22 12.84 2.91
CA PHE A 139 13.54 13.43 3.07
C PHE A 139 13.53 14.96 3.13
N TYR A 140 12.57 15.62 2.51
CA TYR A 140 12.55 17.06 2.35
C TYR A 140 11.41 17.75 3.08
N ASP A 141 10.33 17.05 3.29
CA ASP A 141 9.12 17.65 3.85
C ASP A 141 8.36 16.62 4.66
N ASP A 142 8.70 16.49 5.93
CA ASP A 142 7.88 15.70 6.85
C ASP A 142 6.68 16.55 7.27
N PRO A 143 5.50 16.34 6.68
CA PRO A 143 4.32 17.10 7.01
C PRO A 143 3.84 16.86 8.45
N PHE A 144 4.40 15.85 9.14
CA PHE A 144 3.99 15.47 10.48
C PHE A 144 4.79 16.20 11.59
N TRP A 145 5.95 16.82 11.25
CA TRP A 145 6.79 17.51 12.24
C TRP A 145 6.69 19.04 12.20
N ARG A 146 6.25 19.61 11.08
CA ARG A 146 6.24 21.08 10.89
C ARG A 146 5.03 21.80 11.50
N ASP A 147 3.90 21.12 11.58
CA ASP A 147 2.68 21.68 12.14
C ASP A 147 2.24 20.88 13.36
N ARG A 148 2.38 21.44 14.57
CA ARG A 148 1.89 20.84 15.82
C ARG A 148 0.38 20.63 15.86
N ASP A 149 -0.35 21.19 14.88
CA ASP A 149 -1.81 21.07 14.74
C ASP A 149 -2.25 20.00 13.72
N TRP A 150 -1.31 19.16 13.24
CA TRP A 150 -1.67 18.08 12.32
C TRP A 150 -2.33 16.92 13.09
N ASP A 151 -3.64 16.88 13.00
CA ASP A 151 -4.42 15.75 13.51
C ASP A 151 -4.23 14.53 12.56
N TYR A 152 -3.46 13.54 13.03
CA TYR A 152 -3.27 12.24 12.36
C TYR A 152 -4.59 11.55 11.97
N ARG A 153 -5.69 11.93 12.63
CA ARG A 153 -7.04 11.43 12.34
C ARG A 153 -7.58 11.86 10.98
N THR A 154 -6.93 12.83 10.32
CA THR A 154 -7.40 13.32 9.01
C THR A 154 -6.75 12.62 7.82
N VAL A 155 -5.71 11.79 8.00
CA VAL A 155 -5.15 10.98 6.92
C VAL A 155 -6.01 9.75 6.73
N THR A 156 -6.65 9.64 5.57
CA THR A 156 -7.58 8.54 5.29
C THR A 156 -6.96 7.41 4.49
N GLN A 157 -5.88 7.66 3.75
CA GLN A 157 -5.22 6.65 2.90
C GLN A 157 -3.77 7.01 2.62
N TYR A 158 -2.93 5.97 2.45
CA TYR A 158 -1.54 6.07 2.01
C TYR A 158 -1.33 5.36 0.68
N GLU A 159 -0.48 5.92 -0.17
CA GLU A 159 0.06 5.28 -1.36
C GLU A 159 1.57 5.50 -1.39
N ALA A 160 2.32 4.43 -1.58
CA ALA A 160 3.76 4.48 -1.80
C ALA A 160 4.09 4.10 -3.25
N ILE A 161 5.08 4.76 -3.83
CA ILE A 161 5.52 4.58 -5.21
C ILE A 161 7.04 4.46 -5.22
N ALA A 162 7.55 3.47 -5.93
CA ALA A 162 8.98 3.29 -6.13
C ALA A 162 9.28 3.06 -7.61
N GLU A 163 10.46 3.46 -8.03
CA GLU A 163 11.02 3.11 -9.32
C GLU A 163 12.25 2.26 -9.11
N VAL A 164 12.31 1.10 -9.75
CA VAL A 164 13.38 0.12 -9.56
C VAL A 164 14.00 -0.26 -10.88
N VAL A 165 15.33 -0.47 -10.85
CA VAL A 165 16.09 -1.06 -11.94
C VAL A 165 16.54 -2.45 -11.49
N MET A 166 16.23 -3.44 -12.29
CA MET A 166 16.48 -4.86 -11.99
C MET A 166 17.76 -5.35 -12.69
N SER A 167 18.46 -6.27 -12.06
CA SER A 167 19.70 -6.86 -12.61
C SER A 167 19.81 -8.34 -12.29
N LYS A 168 20.60 -9.07 -13.11
CA LYS A 168 20.96 -10.47 -12.90
C LYS A 168 22.31 -10.60 -12.22
N GLY A 169 22.53 -11.74 -11.58
CA GLY A 169 23.79 -12.09 -10.95
C GLY A 169 23.91 -11.56 -9.52
N PRO A 170 25.14 -11.40 -9.00
CA PRO A 170 25.35 -10.97 -7.62
C PRO A 170 24.80 -9.58 -7.36
N LYS A 171 24.31 -9.38 -6.14
CA LYS A 171 23.80 -8.08 -5.71
C LYS A 171 24.88 -6.99 -5.89
N PRO A 172 24.58 -5.87 -6.58
CA PRO A 172 25.51 -4.75 -6.70
C PRO A 172 25.95 -4.22 -5.32
N ASP A 173 27.22 -3.76 -5.24
CA ASP A 173 27.71 -3.06 -4.05
C ASP A 173 27.17 -1.63 -4.02
N ASN A 174 25.89 -1.55 -3.71
CA ASN A 174 25.12 -0.32 -3.59
C ASN A 174 24.19 -0.45 -2.39
N VAL A 175 24.18 0.53 -1.52
CA VAL A 175 23.33 0.56 -0.31
C VAL A 175 21.83 0.49 -0.60
N ARG A 176 21.43 0.85 -1.81
CA ARG A 176 20.05 0.81 -2.30
C ARG A 176 19.74 -0.44 -3.13
N ALA A 177 20.68 -1.38 -3.22
CA ALA A 177 20.48 -2.65 -3.88
C ALA A 177 19.89 -3.69 -2.91
N PHE A 178 18.91 -4.40 -3.37
CA PHE A 178 18.21 -5.44 -2.64
C PHE A 178 18.28 -6.76 -3.40
N ASP A 179 18.62 -7.84 -2.69
CA ASP A 179 18.45 -9.19 -3.20
C ASP A 179 16.97 -9.57 -3.12
N ALA A 180 16.39 -9.93 -4.26
CA ALA A 180 14.96 -10.18 -4.34
C ALA A 180 14.54 -11.47 -3.61
N HIS A 181 15.38 -12.50 -3.61
CA HIS A 181 15.11 -13.74 -2.88
C HIS A 181 15.13 -13.52 -1.37
N GLU A 182 16.12 -12.76 -0.86
CA GLU A 182 16.20 -12.44 0.57
C GLU A 182 14.99 -11.62 1.03
N VAL A 183 14.58 -10.62 0.24
CA VAL A 183 13.41 -9.78 0.56
C VAL A 183 12.14 -10.64 0.61
N VAL A 184 11.90 -11.49 -0.40
CA VAL A 184 10.72 -12.37 -0.44
C VAL A 184 10.74 -13.34 0.73
N ALA A 185 11.88 -13.98 1.04
CA ALA A 185 12.00 -14.91 2.14
C ALA A 185 11.74 -14.26 3.50
N ARG A 186 12.24 -13.03 3.70
CA ARG A 186 12.09 -12.30 4.97
C ARG A 186 10.70 -11.71 5.17
N LEU A 187 10.13 -11.09 4.13
CA LEU A 187 8.85 -10.39 4.25
C LEU A 187 7.63 -11.29 4.01
N GLY A 188 7.78 -12.35 3.21
CA GLY A 188 6.70 -13.26 2.82
C GLY A 188 5.79 -13.70 3.98
N PRO A 189 6.33 -14.17 5.13
CA PRO A 189 5.52 -14.57 6.27
C PRO A 189 4.62 -13.47 6.86
N SER A 190 4.93 -12.19 6.59
CA SER A 190 4.17 -11.03 7.08
C SER A 190 3.21 -10.44 6.05
N ILE A 191 3.15 -11.03 4.85
CA ILE A 191 2.27 -10.58 3.76
C ILE A 191 0.89 -11.24 3.90
N GLN A 192 -0.14 -10.43 4.05
CA GLN A 192 -1.51 -10.93 4.12
C GLN A 192 -2.11 -11.02 2.71
N MET A 193 -2.25 -12.23 2.22
CA MET A 193 -2.92 -12.51 0.96
C MET A 193 -4.44 -12.33 1.08
N PRO A 194 -5.16 -12.01 -0.03
CA PRO A 194 -6.62 -11.97 0.00
C PRO A 194 -7.19 -13.34 0.35
N THR A 195 -8.26 -13.36 1.12
CA THR A 195 -8.99 -14.60 1.41
C THR A 195 -9.62 -15.14 0.12
N PRO A 196 -9.43 -16.42 -0.22
CA PRO A 196 -10.12 -17.02 -1.35
C PRO A 196 -11.64 -16.86 -1.19
N ARG A 197 -12.32 -16.47 -2.25
CA ARG A 197 -13.79 -16.42 -2.32
C ARG A 197 -14.36 -17.77 -2.70
#